data_03a35040357ffaa3e5a967afcc7788ef
#
_entry.id   03a35040357ffaa3e5a967afcc7788ef
#
_cell.length_a   1.000
_cell.length_b   1.000
_cell.length_c   1.000
_cell.angle_alpha   90.00
_cell.angle_beta   90.00
_cell.angle_gamma   90.00
#
_symmetry.space_group_name_H-M   'P 1'
#
loop_
_entity.id
_entity.type
_entity.pdbx_description
1 polymer ?
#
loop_
_entity_poly.entity_id
_entity_poly.type
_entity_poly.pdbx_seq_one_letter_code
_entity_poly.pdbx_strand_id
1 'polypeptide(L)'
;QRARLGLRDGQHPIASFLFLGPTGVGKTYLAKALAREVFGSEEALVRIDMSEFAERHSVSRLIGPPPGYIGYGNGGELTEPVRTRPHRLVLLDEIEKAHPDIYNLLLQVLDDGRLTDSEGRTADFRNTIIIMTSNVGSREAKDFARSVGFSGLSNGQERSEGIVRKALERTFSPEFLGRLDGTVAFESLSDESLLQIVSLELKPIVERLAASGYGLTLTEEAKRFVGIDEAHRALGARLVRRRLQQLVEDPCVEHILEEKLHAGETFAVSLGKDGELVYTIQPSRTADSPTQAKKAPATLKSKKS
;
A
#
# COMPACT_ATOMS: atom_id res chain seq x y z
N GLN A 1 10.28 12.21 -16.29
CA GLN A 1 11.26 13.17 -16.83
C GLN A 1 10.86 13.64 -18.23
N ARG A 2 10.51 12.77 -19.18
CA ARG A 2 10.08 13.17 -20.54
C ARG A 2 8.84 14.06 -20.53
N ALA A 3 7.85 13.79 -19.65
CA ALA A 3 6.66 14.61 -19.50
C ALA A 3 6.96 16.02 -18.99
N ARG A 4 7.92 16.16 -18.05
CA ARG A 4 8.36 17.48 -17.52
C ARG A 4 9.13 18.33 -18.54
N LEU A 5 9.74 17.67 -19.53
CA LEU A 5 10.53 18.34 -20.58
C LEU A 5 9.70 18.71 -21.81
N GLY A 6 8.38 18.48 -21.83
CA GLY A 6 7.51 18.78 -22.96
C GLY A 6 7.79 17.95 -24.23
N LEU A 7 8.52 16.83 -24.10
CA LEU A 7 8.91 15.94 -25.22
C LEU A 7 7.85 14.87 -25.52
N ARG A 8 6.56 15.21 -25.37
CA ARG A 8 5.44 14.31 -25.61
C ARG A 8 4.51 14.85 -26.69
N ASP A 9 3.85 13.95 -27.39
CA ASP A 9 2.83 14.28 -28.42
C ASP A 9 1.61 15.02 -27.89
N GLY A 10 1.46 15.10 -26.55
CA GLY A 10 0.38 15.82 -25.87
C GLY A 10 -1.02 15.23 -26.07
N GLN A 11 -1.14 14.08 -26.73
CA GLN A 11 -2.44 13.44 -27.00
C GLN A 11 -2.77 12.30 -26.03
N HIS A 12 -1.78 11.72 -25.35
CA HIS A 12 -1.93 10.59 -24.44
C HIS A 12 -1.80 10.99 -22.97
N PRO A 13 -2.26 10.18 -22.00
CA PRO A 13 -1.99 10.36 -20.57
C PRO A 13 -0.50 10.55 -20.26
N ILE A 14 -0.14 11.19 -19.14
CA ILE A 14 1.28 11.38 -18.72
C ILE A 14 2.01 10.05 -18.68
N ALA A 15 1.38 9.02 -18.13
CA ALA A 15 1.89 7.66 -18.08
C ALA A 15 0.75 6.67 -17.87
N SER A 16 0.94 5.46 -18.39
CA SER A 16 0.03 4.34 -18.23
C SER A 16 0.82 3.07 -17.88
N PHE A 17 0.63 2.56 -16.66
CA PHE A 17 1.36 1.39 -16.17
C PHE A 17 0.43 0.30 -15.66
N LEU A 18 0.82 -0.95 -15.93
CA LEU A 18 0.22 -2.13 -15.33
C LEU A 18 1.13 -2.67 -14.23
N PHE A 19 0.66 -2.65 -12.97
CA PHE A 19 1.35 -3.19 -11.80
C PHE A 19 0.93 -4.64 -11.59
N LEU A 20 1.86 -5.55 -11.76
CA LEU A 20 1.66 -6.99 -11.64
C LEU A 20 2.25 -7.51 -10.35
N GLY A 21 1.58 -8.46 -9.72
CA GLY A 21 2.16 -9.12 -8.55
C GLY A 21 1.10 -9.58 -7.54
N PRO A 22 1.52 -10.32 -6.51
CA PRO A 22 0.62 -10.86 -5.50
C PRO A 22 -0.16 -9.76 -4.77
N THR A 23 -1.23 -10.17 -4.10
CA THR A 23 -1.98 -9.26 -3.22
C THR A 23 -1.11 -8.85 -2.02
N GLY A 24 -1.21 -7.59 -1.59
CA GLY A 24 -0.55 -7.10 -0.38
C GLY A 24 0.94 -6.76 -0.51
N VAL A 25 1.52 -6.73 -1.72
CA VAL A 25 2.93 -6.36 -1.95
C VAL A 25 3.17 -4.85 -2.06
N GLY A 26 2.13 -4.02 -1.95
CA GLY A 26 2.27 -2.57 -1.93
C GLY A 26 1.92 -1.86 -3.24
N LYS A 27 1.29 -2.50 -4.23
CA LYS A 27 0.87 -1.87 -5.51
C LYS A 27 0.06 -0.58 -5.29
N THR A 28 -1.01 -0.67 -4.51
CA THR A 28 -1.87 0.48 -4.16
C THR A 28 -1.13 1.52 -3.30
N TYR A 29 -0.20 1.09 -2.43
CA TYR A 29 0.61 1.99 -1.63
C TYR A 29 1.56 2.83 -2.49
N LEU A 30 2.22 2.19 -3.48
CA LEU A 30 3.06 2.92 -4.43
C LEU A 30 2.26 3.94 -5.25
N ALA A 31 1.04 3.60 -5.67
CA ALA A 31 0.16 4.54 -6.37
C ALA A 31 -0.18 5.77 -5.50
N LYS A 32 -0.45 5.60 -4.21
CA LYS A 32 -0.65 6.71 -3.25
C LYS A 32 0.60 7.57 -3.10
N ALA A 33 1.76 6.93 -2.93
CA ALA A 33 3.03 7.64 -2.82
C ALA A 33 3.33 8.45 -4.10
N LEU A 34 3.09 7.88 -5.28
CA LEU A 34 3.23 8.59 -6.55
C LEU A 34 2.26 9.79 -6.67
N ALA A 35 1.01 9.64 -6.24
CA ALA A 35 0.06 10.76 -6.25
C ALA A 35 0.58 11.92 -5.39
N ARG A 36 1.08 11.64 -4.19
CA ARG A 36 1.67 12.65 -3.30
C ARG A 36 2.92 13.30 -3.90
N GLU A 37 3.84 12.51 -4.47
CA GLU A 37 5.11 13.02 -5.02
C GLU A 37 4.93 13.80 -6.32
N VAL A 38 4.01 13.38 -7.19
CA VAL A 38 3.83 13.99 -8.51
C VAL A 38 2.83 15.14 -8.48
N PHE A 39 1.73 14.97 -7.74
CA PHE A 39 0.63 15.92 -7.70
C PHE A 39 0.48 16.67 -6.36
N GLY A 40 1.39 16.42 -5.40
CA GLY A 40 1.48 17.14 -4.13
C GLY A 40 0.50 16.69 -3.04
N SER A 41 -0.45 15.79 -3.33
CA SER A 41 -1.43 15.28 -2.36
C SER A 41 -1.89 13.86 -2.68
N GLU A 42 -2.17 13.08 -1.65
CA GLU A 42 -2.84 11.78 -1.82
C GLU A 42 -4.30 11.92 -2.28
N GLU A 43 -4.93 13.08 -2.07
CA GLU A 43 -6.27 13.38 -2.58
C GLU A 43 -6.32 13.51 -4.12
N ALA A 44 -5.16 13.66 -4.77
CA ALA A 44 -5.07 13.59 -6.21
C ALA A 44 -5.27 12.16 -6.76
N LEU A 45 -5.34 11.15 -5.90
CA LEU A 45 -5.63 9.77 -6.28
C LEU A 45 -7.14 9.57 -6.45
N VAL A 46 -7.55 9.15 -7.64
CA VAL A 46 -8.87 8.57 -7.93
C VAL A 46 -8.70 7.07 -7.96
N ARG A 47 -9.28 6.35 -7.00
CA ARG A 47 -9.22 4.89 -6.93
C ARG A 47 -10.57 4.29 -7.28
N ILE A 48 -10.56 3.36 -8.22
CA ILE A 48 -11.73 2.61 -8.65
C ILE A 48 -11.40 1.12 -8.55
N ASP A 49 -12.23 0.37 -7.82
CA ASP A 49 -12.10 -1.09 -7.69
C ASP A 49 -12.87 -1.76 -8.82
N MET A 50 -12.16 -2.39 -9.74
CA MET A 50 -12.75 -3.00 -10.92
C MET A 50 -13.55 -4.26 -10.61
N SER A 51 -13.47 -4.81 -9.41
CA SER A 51 -14.33 -5.91 -8.98
C SER A 51 -15.82 -5.48 -8.89
N GLU A 52 -16.08 -4.19 -8.67
CA GLU A 52 -17.43 -3.63 -8.70
C GLU A 52 -17.99 -3.42 -10.12
N PHE A 53 -17.15 -3.60 -11.13
CA PHE A 53 -17.42 -3.35 -12.53
C PHE A 53 -17.33 -4.62 -13.39
N ALA A 54 -17.59 -5.77 -12.80
CA ALA A 54 -17.58 -7.06 -13.49
C ALA A 54 -18.79 -7.25 -14.41
N GLU A 55 -19.90 -6.54 -14.16
CA GLU A 55 -21.13 -6.68 -14.93
C GLU A 55 -21.31 -5.53 -15.92
N ARG A 56 -21.94 -5.81 -17.07
CA ARG A 56 -22.10 -4.84 -18.15
C ARG A 56 -22.85 -3.58 -17.72
N HIS A 57 -23.86 -3.70 -16.87
CA HIS A 57 -24.63 -2.54 -16.41
C HIS A 57 -23.81 -1.58 -15.53
N SER A 58 -22.77 -2.07 -14.85
CA SER A 58 -21.90 -1.23 -14.03
C SER A 58 -20.98 -0.32 -14.84
N VAL A 59 -20.73 -0.63 -16.12
CA VAL A 59 -19.90 0.19 -17.02
C VAL A 59 -20.41 1.63 -17.11
N SER A 60 -21.74 1.82 -17.13
CA SER A 60 -22.35 3.15 -17.14
C SER A 60 -22.00 4.01 -15.92
N ARG A 61 -21.65 3.41 -14.78
CA ARG A 61 -21.20 4.17 -13.59
C ARG A 61 -19.89 4.91 -13.84
N LEU A 62 -19.00 4.37 -14.69
CA LEU A 62 -17.72 5.01 -14.99
C LEU A 62 -17.85 6.32 -15.77
N ILE A 63 -18.81 6.36 -16.72
CA ILE A 63 -19.07 7.49 -17.61
C ILE A 63 -20.35 8.26 -17.29
N GLY A 64 -21.09 7.83 -16.27
CA GLY A 64 -22.37 8.37 -15.87
C GLY A 64 -23.57 7.64 -16.50
N PRO A 65 -24.71 7.58 -15.80
CA PRO A 65 -25.92 6.94 -16.28
C PRO A 65 -26.53 7.71 -17.48
N PRO A 66 -27.12 7.00 -18.47
CA PRO A 66 -27.74 7.63 -19.61
C PRO A 66 -29.01 8.42 -19.19
N PRO A 67 -29.50 9.34 -20.05
CA PRO A 67 -30.72 10.10 -19.80
C PRO A 67 -31.92 9.21 -19.43
N GLY A 68 -32.64 9.61 -18.37
CA GLY A 68 -33.83 8.88 -17.89
C GLY A 68 -33.53 7.83 -16.82
N TYR A 69 -32.28 7.56 -16.47
CA TYR A 69 -31.93 6.69 -15.35
C TYR A 69 -31.65 7.45 -14.05
N ILE A 70 -31.85 6.78 -12.91
CA ILE A 70 -31.60 7.35 -11.59
C ILE A 70 -30.11 7.72 -11.48
N GLY A 71 -29.81 8.95 -11.03
CA GLY A 71 -28.44 9.47 -10.92
C GLY A 71 -27.94 10.23 -12.16
N TYR A 72 -28.78 10.39 -13.20
CA TYR A 72 -28.46 11.27 -14.32
C TYR A 72 -28.10 12.69 -13.81
N GLY A 73 -26.98 13.24 -14.28
CA GLY A 73 -26.48 14.54 -13.81
C GLY A 73 -25.39 14.45 -12.72
N ASN A 74 -25.18 13.30 -12.10
CA ASN A 74 -24.13 13.13 -11.07
C ASN A 74 -22.72 12.93 -11.63
N GLY A 75 -22.60 12.76 -12.98
CA GLY A 75 -21.33 12.43 -13.64
C GLY A 75 -20.90 10.97 -13.44
N GLY A 76 -19.86 10.57 -14.13
CA GLY A 76 -19.28 9.23 -14.01
C GLY A 76 -18.18 9.16 -12.96
N GLU A 77 -18.04 8.01 -12.29
CA GLU A 77 -17.03 7.78 -11.25
C GLU A 77 -15.59 7.94 -11.77
N LEU A 78 -15.37 7.73 -13.06
CA LEU A 78 -14.08 7.95 -13.73
C LEU A 78 -14.00 9.35 -14.37
N THR A 79 -15.05 9.78 -15.08
CA THR A 79 -15.00 11.01 -15.87
C THR A 79 -15.11 12.27 -15.01
N GLU A 80 -15.99 12.31 -14.02
CA GLU A 80 -16.28 13.51 -13.22
C GLU A 80 -15.06 13.99 -12.38
N PRO A 81 -14.34 13.10 -11.66
CA PRO A 81 -13.14 13.53 -10.94
C PRO A 81 -12.05 14.12 -11.83
N VAL A 82 -11.84 13.52 -13.03
CA VAL A 82 -10.82 13.98 -13.98
C VAL A 82 -11.26 15.28 -14.66
N ARG A 83 -12.53 15.43 -15.01
CA ARG A 83 -13.09 16.64 -15.59
C ARG A 83 -12.96 17.84 -14.63
N THR A 84 -13.23 17.61 -13.34
CA THR A 84 -13.16 18.66 -12.32
C THR A 84 -11.71 19.06 -12.01
N ARG A 85 -10.80 18.09 -11.96
CA ARG A 85 -9.36 18.32 -11.68
C ARG A 85 -8.54 17.39 -12.57
N PRO A 86 -8.00 17.86 -13.70
CA PRO A 86 -7.29 17.01 -14.67
C PRO A 86 -5.96 16.44 -14.17
N HIS A 87 -5.28 17.13 -13.24
CA HIS A 87 -3.98 16.69 -12.69
C HIS A 87 -4.20 15.64 -11.59
N ARG A 88 -4.35 14.38 -11.98
CA ARG A 88 -4.65 13.28 -11.06
C ARG A 88 -3.91 11.98 -11.43
N LEU A 89 -3.81 11.13 -10.43
CA LEU A 89 -3.48 9.72 -10.61
C LEU A 89 -4.79 8.91 -10.56
N VAL A 90 -5.07 8.19 -11.61
CA VAL A 90 -6.20 7.24 -11.69
C VAL A 90 -5.65 5.84 -11.43
N LEU A 91 -6.15 5.19 -10.39
CA LEU A 91 -5.83 3.80 -10.04
C LEU A 91 -7.03 2.91 -10.29
N LEU A 92 -6.90 2.00 -11.26
CA LEU A 92 -7.87 0.95 -11.54
C LEU A 92 -7.39 -0.34 -10.87
N ASP A 93 -7.96 -0.67 -9.73
CA ASP A 93 -7.52 -1.80 -8.90
C ASP A 93 -8.18 -3.10 -9.39
N GLU A 94 -7.42 -4.20 -9.51
CA GLU A 94 -7.88 -5.52 -9.97
C GLU A 94 -8.51 -5.49 -11.38
N ILE A 95 -7.81 -4.88 -12.34
CA ILE A 95 -8.32 -4.64 -13.70
C ILE A 95 -8.78 -5.91 -14.43
N GLU A 96 -8.23 -7.08 -14.10
CA GLU A 96 -8.63 -8.35 -14.69
C GLU A 96 -10.05 -8.78 -14.35
N LYS A 97 -10.69 -8.14 -13.35
CA LYS A 97 -12.08 -8.41 -12.96
C LYS A 97 -13.09 -7.55 -13.72
N ALA A 98 -12.61 -6.55 -14.43
CA ALA A 98 -13.46 -5.62 -15.18
C ALA A 98 -14.21 -6.31 -16.33
N HIS A 99 -15.45 -5.84 -16.60
CA HIS A 99 -16.17 -6.26 -17.80
C HIS A 99 -15.38 -5.89 -19.08
N PRO A 100 -15.41 -6.71 -20.14
CA PRO A 100 -14.68 -6.46 -21.38
C PRO A 100 -14.94 -5.08 -22.01
N ASP A 101 -16.14 -4.54 -21.91
CA ASP A 101 -16.48 -3.21 -22.44
C ASP A 101 -15.66 -2.08 -21.81
N ILE A 102 -15.15 -2.28 -20.59
CA ILE A 102 -14.29 -1.30 -19.91
C ILE A 102 -12.93 -1.16 -20.62
N TYR A 103 -12.38 -2.26 -21.14
CA TYR A 103 -11.13 -2.18 -21.91
C TYR A 103 -11.29 -1.30 -23.16
N ASN A 104 -12.46 -1.32 -23.80
CA ASN A 104 -12.75 -0.45 -24.94
C ASN A 104 -12.78 1.04 -24.54
N LEU A 105 -13.34 1.37 -23.37
CA LEU A 105 -13.29 2.73 -22.83
C LEU A 105 -11.86 3.15 -22.48
N LEU A 106 -11.09 2.24 -21.91
CA LEU A 106 -9.69 2.52 -21.55
C LEU A 106 -8.81 2.67 -22.79
N LEU A 107 -9.03 1.92 -23.87
CA LEU A 107 -8.34 2.13 -25.12
C LEU A 107 -8.54 3.56 -25.64
N GLN A 108 -9.76 4.09 -25.60
CA GLN A 108 -10.01 5.48 -25.97
C GLN A 108 -9.23 6.47 -25.08
N VAL A 109 -9.19 6.22 -23.77
CA VAL A 109 -8.42 7.05 -22.84
C VAL A 109 -6.91 6.99 -23.14
N LEU A 110 -6.40 5.79 -23.40
CA LEU A 110 -4.97 5.58 -23.65
C LEU A 110 -4.52 6.16 -24.99
N ASP A 111 -5.39 6.12 -26.02
CA ASP A 111 -5.08 6.60 -27.38
C ASP A 111 -5.33 8.09 -27.55
N ASP A 112 -6.52 8.55 -27.17
CA ASP A 112 -6.95 9.93 -27.41
C ASP A 112 -6.75 10.86 -26.22
N GLY A 113 -6.37 10.32 -25.03
CA GLY A 113 -6.23 11.10 -23.79
C GLY A 113 -7.52 11.77 -23.35
N ARG A 114 -8.68 11.26 -23.78
CA ARG A 114 -9.99 11.83 -23.44
C ARG A 114 -11.09 10.76 -23.40
N LEU A 115 -12.12 11.03 -22.64
CA LEU A 115 -13.30 10.18 -22.53
C LEU A 115 -14.55 11.06 -22.46
N THR A 116 -15.55 10.75 -23.29
CA THR A 116 -16.82 11.48 -23.28
C THR A 116 -17.79 10.76 -22.34
N ASP A 117 -18.43 11.52 -21.45
CA ASP A 117 -19.44 11.00 -20.53
C ASP A 117 -20.83 10.85 -21.22
N SER A 118 -21.79 10.30 -20.49
CA SER A 118 -23.15 10.09 -20.97
C SER A 118 -23.93 11.38 -21.26
N GLU A 119 -23.45 12.53 -20.81
CA GLU A 119 -24.00 13.85 -21.06
C GLU A 119 -23.32 14.58 -22.22
N GLY A 120 -22.37 13.92 -22.90
CA GLY A 120 -21.61 14.50 -24.00
C GLY A 120 -20.45 15.43 -23.56
N ARG A 121 -20.14 15.49 -22.24
CA ARG A 121 -19.02 16.29 -21.73
C ARG A 121 -17.73 15.46 -21.84
N THR A 122 -16.65 16.09 -22.24
CA THR A 122 -15.36 15.43 -22.39
C THR A 122 -14.49 15.64 -21.15
N ALA A 123 -13.98 14.54 -20.57
CA ALA A 123 -12.94 14.53 -19.55
C ALA A 123 -11.56 14.40 -20.24
N ASP A 124 -10.63 15.25 -19.86
CA ASP A 124 -9.26 15.33 -20.42
C ASP A 124 -8.28 14.56 -19.52
N PHE A 125 -7.79 13.43 -20.00
CA PHE A 125 -6.84 12.55 -19.32
C PHE A 125 -5.38 12.83 -19.64
N ARG A 126 -5.05 13.81 -20.50
CA ARG A 126 -3.68 14.10 -20.94
C ARG A 126 -2.76 14.53 -19.82
N ASN A 127 -3.33 15.03 -18.71
CA ASN A 127 -2.60 15.42 -17.51
C ASN A 127 -2.72 14.38 -16.38
N THR A 128 -3.19 13.16 -16.68
CA THR A 128 -3.31 12.09 -15.69
C THR A 128 -2.19 11.07 -15.80
N ILE A 129 -1.93 10.38 -14.69
CA ILE A 129 -1.18 9.13 -14.66
C ILE A 129 -2.19 8.01 -14.43
N ILE A 130 -2.18 6.99 -15.28
CA ILE A 130 -3.07 5.83 -15.16
C ILE A 130 -2.25 4.65 -14.64
N ILE A 131 -2.68 4.09 -13.53
CA ILE A 131 -2.11 2.88 -12.96
C ILE A 131 -3.22 1.83 -12.87
N MET A 132 -2.96 0.67 -13.42
CA MET A 132 -3.81 -0.50 -13.30
C MET A 132 -3.09 -1.53 -12.44
N THR A 133 -3.78 -2.19 -11.53
CA THR A 133 -3.18 -3.30 -10.77
C THR A 133 -3.79 -4.62 -11.22
N SER A 134 -2.97 -5.66 -11.22
CA SER A 134 -3.44 -7.02 -11.51
C SER A 134 -2.64 -8.05 -10.69
N ASN A 135 -3.29 -9.16 -10.37
CA ASN A 135 -2.66 -10.31 -9.74
C ASN A 135 -2.50 -11.50 -10.73
N VAL A 136 -2.78 -11.30 -12.00
CA VAL A 136 -2.64 -12.28 -13.08
C VAL A 136 -1.21 -12.79 -13.16
N GLY A 137 -1.05 -14.09 -13.34
CA GLY A 137 0.24 -14.77 -13.41
C GLY A 137 0.96 -14.97 -12.07
N SER A 138 0.52 -14.32 -10.99
CA SER A 138 1.21 -14.41 -9.70
C SER A 138 1.04 -15.77 -9.02
N ARG A 139 -0.09 -16.45 -9.25
CA ARG A 139 -0.34 -17.80 -8.71
C ARG A 139 0.45 -18.81 -9.50
N GLU A 140 0.36 -18.77 -10.81
CA GLU A 140 1.05 -19.67 -11.74
C GLU A 140 2.57 -19.60 -11.57
N ALA A 141 3.12 -18.39 -11.39
CA ALA A 141 4.54 -18.19 -11.11
C ALA A 141 4.96 -18.77 -9.74
N LYS A 142 4.12 -18.65 -8.70
CA LYS A 142 4.37 -19.26 -7.38
C LYS A 142 4.30 -20.79 -7.44
N ASP A 143 3.30 -21.35 -8.08
CA ASP A 143 3.12 -22.80 -8.20
C ASP A 143 4.28 -23.40 -9.00
N PHE A 144 4.72 -22.73 -10.05
CA PHE A 144 5.91 -23.13 -10.79
C PHE A 144 7.18 -23.09 -9.93
N ALA A 145 7.41 -22.01 -9.20
CA ALA A 145 8.56 -21.88 -8.30
C ALA A 145 8.60 -22.97 -7.21
N ARG A 146 7.43 -23.40 -6.71
CA ARG A 146 7.30 -24.53 -5.78
C ARG A 146 7.57 -25.88 -6.43
N SER A 147 7.14 -26.08 -7.69
CA SER A 147 7.27 -27.36 -8.39
C SER A 147 8.69 -27.66 -8.89
N VAL A 148 9.47 -26.63 -9.19
CA VAL A 148 10.83 -26.76 -9.79
C VAL A 148 11.91 -26.97 -8.72
N GLY A 149 11.61 -26.76 -7.43
CA GLY A 149 12.60 -26.85 -6.37
C GLY A 149 13.80 -25.93 -6.60
N PHE A 150 14.50 -25.53 -5.57
CA PHE A 150 15.58 -24.53 -5.55
C PHE A 150 16.83 -24.84 -6.41
N SER A 151 16.73 -25.57 -7.51
CA SER A 151 17.85 -25.98 -8.37
C SER A 151 17.89 -25.14 -9.64
N GLY A 152 18.67 -24.04 -9.63
CA GLY A 152 19.10 -23.32 -10.81
C GLY A 152 18.68 -21.85 -10.88
N LEU A 153 19.50 -20.98 -10.28
CA LEU A 153 19.24 -19.56 -10.06
C LEU A 153 19.10 -18.68 -11.33
N SER A 154 19.54 -19.09 -12.50
CA SER A 154 19.46 -18.26 -13.72
C SER A 154 18.29 -18.62 -14.64
N ASN A 155 17.92 -19.89 -14.75
CA ASN A 155 16.84 -20.33 -15.64
C ASN A 155 15.43 -20.21 -15.03
N GLY A 156 15.32 -20.00 -13.73
CA GLY A 156 14.04 -19.90 -13.02
C GLY A 156 13.33 -18.57 -13.25
N GLN A 157 14.09 -17.49 -13.32
CA GLN A 157 13.55 -16.13 -13.45
C GLN A 157 12.98 -15.89 -14.86
N GLU A 158 13.73 -16.25 -15.91
CA GLU A 158 13.25 -16.16 -17.30
C GLU A 158 11.99 -17.02 -17.55
N ARG A 159 11.93 -18.20 -16.95
CA ARG A 159 10.74 -19.08 -17.05
C ARG A 159 9.54 -18.52 -16.29
N SER A 160 9.74 -17.92 -15.13
CA SER A 160 8.71 -17.25 -14.35
C SER A 160 8.14 -16.05 -15.11
N GLU A 161 8.98 -15.22 -15.73
CA GLU A 161 8.57 -14.11 -16.59
C GLU A 161 7.77 -14.60 -17.81
N GLY A 162 8.19 -15.71 -18.43
CA GLY A 162 7.46 -16.33 -19.53
C GLY A 162 6.06 -16.82 -19.12
N ILE A 163 5.89 -17.32 -17.89
CA ILE A 163 4.58 -17.74 -17.37
C ILE A 163 3.68 -16.53 -17.16
N VAL A 164 4.20 -15.47 -16.51
CA VAL A 164 3.47 -14.22 -16.28
C VAL A 164 3.04 -13.61 -17.63
N ARG A 165 3.94 -13.55 -18.60
CA ARG A 165 3.63 -13.04 -19.93
C ARG A 165 2.52 -13.82 -20.63
N LYS A 166 2.55 -15.15 -20.60
CA LYS A 166 1.48 -15.99 -21.17
C LYS A 166 0.14 -15.78 -20.45
N ALA A 167 0.16 -15.59 -19.12
CA ALA A 167 -1.05 -15.32 -18.37
C ALA A 167 -1.64 -13.94 -18.73
N LEU A 168 -0.79 -12.93 -18.94
CA LEU A 168 -1.20 -11.61 -19.43
C LEU A 168 -1.84 -11.68 -20.81
N GLU A 169 -1.19 -12.36 -21.77
CA GLU A 169 -1.68 -12.52 -23.16
C GLU A 169 -3.01 -13.30 -23.24
N ARG A 170 -3.33 -14.12 -22.22
CA ARG A 170 -4.63 -14.80 -22.11
C ARG A 170 -5.72 -13.90 -21.50
N THR A 171 -5.34 -12.96 -20.64
CA THR A 171 -6.29 -12.13 -19.90
C THR A 171 -6.58 -10.83 -20.61
N PHE A 172 -5.57 -10.23 -21.22
CA PHE A 172 -5.64 -8.93 -21.88
C PHE A 172 -5.35 -9.06 -23.37
N SER A 173 -6.05 -8.26 -24.19
CA SER A 173 -5.76 -8.24 -25.62
C SER A 173 -4.37 -7.67 -25.90
N PRO A 174 -3.68 -8.15 -26.95
CA PRO A 174 -2.39 -7.58 -27.37
C PRO A 174 -2.48 -6.07 -27.67
N GLU A 175 -3.62 -5.62 -28.19
CA GLU A 175 -3.88 -4.21 -28.45
C GLU A 175 -3.85 -3.39 -27.14
N PHE A 176 -4.55 -3.84 -26.11
CA PHE A 176 -4.55 -3.17 -24.81
C PHE A 176 -3.17 -3.12 -24.18
N LEU A 177 -2.44 -4.25 -24.18
CA LEU A 177 -1.07 -4.30 -23.64
C LEU A 177 -0.10 -3.42 -24.42
N GLY A 178 -0.29 -3.29 -25.74
CA GLY A 178 0.55 -2.46 -26.60
C GLY A 178 0.36 -0.95 -26.40
N ARG A 179 -0.73 -0.52 -25.76
CA ARG A 179 -1.01 0.90 -25.45
C ARG A 179 -0.45 1.35 -24.13
N LEU A 180 0.02 0.42 -23.29
CA LEU A 180 0.64 0.75 -22.03
C LEU A 180 2.10 1.20 -22.22
N ASP A 181 2.51 2.21 -21.45
CA ASP A 181 3.93 2.63 -21.41
C ASP A 181 4.83 1.55 -20.80
N GLY A 182 4.26 0.65 -19.98
CA GLY A 182 4.99 -0.49 -19.45
C GLY A 182 4.27 -1.28 -18.36
N THR A 183 4.92 -2.36 -18.00
CA THR A 183 4.51 -3.22 -16.87
C THR A 183 5.55 -3.19 -15.78
N VAL A 184 5.11 -3.17 -14.51
CA VAL A 184 5.96 -3.17 -13.33
C VAL A 184 5.64 -4.43 -12.52
N ALA A 185 6.59 -5.33 -12.42
CA ALA A 185 6.44 -6.54 -11.62
C ALA A 185 6.77 -6.28 -10.15
N PHE A 186 5.87 -6.67 -9.27
CA PHE A 186 6.04 -6.65 -7.83
C PHE A 186 6.31 -8.07 -7.35
N GLU A 187 7.44 -8.27 -6.73
CA GLU A 187 7.81 -9.55 -6.13
C GLU A 187 7.12 -9.74 -4.76
N SER A 188 7.13 -10.98 -4.28
CA SER A 188 6.71 -11.27 -2.91
C SER A 188 7.65 -10.59 -1.92
N LEU A 189 7.10 -10.06 -0.83
CA LEU A 189 7.89 -9.39 0.19
C LEU A 189 8.85 -10.36 0.89
N SER A 190 10.11 -9.94 1.06
CA SER A 190 11.09 -10.65 1.89
C SER A 190 10.78 -10.47 3.38
N ASP A 191 11.32 -11.35 4.22
CA ASP A 191 11.17 -11.26 5.67
C ASP A 191 11.72 -9.92 6.21
N GLU A 192 12.81 -9.41 5.61
CA GLU A 192 13.38 -8.09 5.96
C GLU A 192 12.43 -6.95 5.59
N SER A 193 11.81 -7.00 4.40
CA SER A 193 10.81 -6.02 3.98
C SER A 193 9.58 -6.06 4.89
N LEU A 194 9.13 -7.25 5.31
CA LEU A 194 8.02 -7.40 6.25
C LEU A 194 8.34 -6.77 7.61
N LEU A 195 9.56 -6.93 8.14
CA LEU A 195 9.99 -6.29 9.39
C LEU A 195 10.04 -4.76 9.29
N GLN A 196 10.48 -4.24 8.14
CA GLN A 196 10.41 -2.80 7.89
C GLN A 196 8.97 -2.29 7.87
N ILE A 197 8.05 -3.05 7.26
CA ILE A 197 6.62 -2.73 7.24
C ILE A 197 6.03 -2.77 8.65
N VAL A 198 6.37 -3.77 9.48
CA VAL A 198 5.97 -3.80 10.90
C VAL A 198 6.39 -2.52 11.60
N SER A 199 7.63 -2.08 11.41
CA SER A 199 8.15 -0.87 12.05
C SER A 199 7.45 0.40 11.54
N LEU A 200 7.12 0.48 10.26
CA LEU A 200 6.37 1.59 9.67
C LEU A 200 4.91 1.65 10.17
N GLU A 201 4.23 0.51 10.25
CA GLU A 201 2.84 0.42 10.73
C GLU A 201 2.74 0.59 12.25
N LEU A 202 3.78 0.21 12.99
CA LEU A 202 3.84 0.40 14.45
C LEU A 202 3.99 1.87 14.84
N LYS A 203 4.74 2.65 14.06
CA LYS A 203 5.04 4.06 14.38
C LYS A 203 3.79 4.91 14.66
N PRO A 204 2.74 4.95 13.82
CA PRO A 204 1.55 5.73 14.10
C PRO A 204 0.76 5.23 15.32
N ILE A 205 0.86 3.94 15.66
CA ILE A 205 0.23 3.38 16.87
C ILE A 205 0.96 3.93 18.12
N VAL A 206 2.29 3.88 18.11
CA VAL A 206 3.12 4.44 19.21
C VAL A 206 2.86 5.93 19.36
N GLU A 207 2.78 6.71 18.30
CA GLU A 207 2.52 8.14 18.33
C GLU A 207 1.13 8.47 18.91
N ARG A 208 0.08 7.71 18.55
CA ARG A 208 -1.27 7.88 19.09
C ARG A 208 -1.33 7.56 20.59
N LEU A 209 -0.73 6.46 21.01
CA LEU A 209 -0.67 6.08 22.43
C LEU A 209 0.13 7.10 23.24
N ALA A 210 1.26 7.57 22.72
CA ALA A 210 2.07 8.60 23.35
C ALA A 210 1.29 9.93 23.53
N ALA A 211 0.50 10.34 22.53
CA ALA A 211 -0.38 11.50 22.62
C ALA A 211 -1.45 11.36 23.72
N SER A 212 -1.83 10.12 24.06
CA SER A 212 -2.75 9.79 25.15
C SER A 212 -2.04 9.53 26.49
N GLY A 213 -0.71 9.68 26.54
CA GLY A 213 0.10 9.53 27.76
C GLY A 213 0.58 8.10 28.03
N TYR A 214 0.46 7.18 27.08
CA TYR A 214 0.89 5.79 27.22
C TYR A 214 2.09 5.48 26.34
N GLY A 215 3.06 4.70 26.87
CA GLY A 215 4.16 4.18 26.08
C GLY A 215 3.83 2.83 25.45
N LEU A 216 4.43 2.53 24.27
CA LEU A 216 4.38 1.20 23.65
C LEU A 216 5.76 0.81 23.13
N THR A 217 6.23 -0.39 23.46
CA THR A 217 7.49 -0.94 22.96
C THR A 217 7.32 -2.40 22.54
N LEU A 218 8.00 -2.81 21.47
CA LEU A 218 8.07 -4.19 21.02
C LEU A 218 9.53 -4.62 20.92
N THR A 219 9.84 -5.83 21.40
CA THR A 219 11.16 -6.44 21.13
C THR A 219 11.27 -6.86 19.66
N GLU A 220 12.49 -7.05 19.16
CA GLU A 220 12.71 -7.50 17.78
C GLU A 220 12.11 -8.89 17.52
N GLU A 221 12.15 -9.78 18.52
CA GLU A 221 11.51 -11.09 18.45
C GLU A 221 9.99 -10.96 18.35
N ALA A 222 9.36 -10.06 19.10
CA ALA A 222 7.93 -9.79 19.01
C ALA A 222 7.55 -9.19 17.64
N LYS A 223 8.37 -8.29 17.10
CA LYS A 223 8.16 -7.76 15.73
C LYS A 223 8.25 -8.88 14.68
N ARG A 224 9.22 -9.80 14.81
CA ARG A 224 9.33 -10.97 13.95
C ARG A 224 8.10 -11.87 14.04
N PHE A 225 7.64 -12.15 15.25
CA PHE A 225 6.43 -12.94 15.48
C PHE A 225 5.18 -12.32 14.86
N VAL A 226 5.03 -11.00 14.97
CA VAL A 226 3.90 -10.26 14.35
C VAL A 226 4.03 -10.23 12.83
N GLY A 227 5.24 -10.00 12.29
CA GLY A 227 5.48 -9.74 10.87
C GLY A 227 5.72 -10.97 10.01
N ILE A 228 6.27 -12.05 10.56
CA ILE A 228 6.73 -13.21 9.78
C ILE A 228 5.95 -14.46 10.15
N ASP A 229 5.10 -14.91 9.22
CA ASP A 229 4.30 -16.12 9.31
C ASP A 229 4.09 -16.65 7.88
N GLU A 230 3.83 -17.93 7.68
CA GLU A 230 3.56 -18.50 6.36
C GLU A 230 2.37 -17.83 5.66
N ALA A 231 1.34 -17.45 6.41
CA ALA A 231 0.20 -16.71 5.88
C ALA A 231 0.59 -15.31 5.35
N HIS A 232 1.62 -14.65 5.92
CA HIS A 232 2.11 -13.35 5.43
C HIS A 232 2.78 -13.44 4.07
N ARG A 233 3.48 -14.53 3.80
CA ARG A 233 4.07 -14.79 2.48
C ARG A 233 3.01 -14.95 1.40
N ALA A 234 1.77 -15.31 1.77
CA ALA A 234 0.66 -15.42 0.85
C ALA A 234 -0.15 -14.13 0.69
N LEU A 235 -0.37 -13.36 1.77
CA LEU A 235 -1.28 -12.22 1.84
C LEU A 235 -0.57 -10.87 2.03
N GLY A 236 0.76 -10.88 2.22
CA GLY A 236 1.61 -9.68 2.26
C GLY A 236 1.31 -8.73 3.42
N ALA A 237 1.60 -7.44 3.22
CA ALA A 237 1.53 -6.40 4.24
C ALA A 237 0.13 -6.16 4.86
N ARG A 238 -0.96 -6.56 4.19
CA ARG A 238 -2.33 -6.41 4.75
C ARG A 238 -2.50 -7.17 6.07
N LEU A 239 -1.87 -8.34 6.20
CA LEU A 239 -1.92 -9.11 7.44
C LEU A 239 -1.09 -8.48 8.55
N VAL A 240 0.04 -7.85 8.25
CA VAL A 240 0.87 -7.18 9.25
C VAL A 240 0.05 -6.19 10.07
N ARG A 241 -0.69 -5.30 9.40
CA ARG A 241 -1.53 -4.31 10.07
C ARG A 241 -2.62 -4.96 10.95
N ARG A 242 -3.28 -5.99 10.43
CA ARG A 242 -4.31 -6.71 11.19
C ARG A 242 -3.74 -7.41 12.42
N ARG A 243 -2.56 -8.02 12.30
CA ARG A 243 -1.90 -8.67 13.44
C ARG A 243 -1.37 -7.66 14.46
N LEU A 244 -0.81 -6.53 14.01
CA LEU A 244 -0.46 -5.44 14.93
C LEU A 244 -1.68 -4.98 15.72
N GLN A 245 -2.82 -4.80 15.06
CA GLN A 245 -4.05 -4.47 15.75
C GLN A 245 -4.42 -5.55 16.77
N GLN A 246 -4.60 -6.79 16.35
CA GLN A 246 -5.09 -7.88 17.19
C GLN A 246 -4.12 -8.30 18.32
N LEU A 247 -2.81 -8.26 18.06
CA LEU A 247 -1.80 -8.80 18.98
C LEU A 247 -1.09 -7.71 19.80
N VAL A 248 -1.26 -6.45 19.44
CA VAL A 248 -0.55 -5.35 20.12
C VAL A 248 -1.53 -4.25 20.54
N GLU A 249 -2.32 -3.70 19.61
CA GLU A 249 -3.20 -2.55 19.89
C GLU A 249 -4.38 -2.95 20.78
N ASP A 250 -5.12 -4.02 20.41
CA ASP A 250 -6.28 -4.48 21.17
C ASP A 250 -5.91 -4.90 22.60
N PRO A 251 -4.85 -5.72 22.86
CA PRO A 251 -4.42 -6.03 24.22
C PRO A 251 -3.96 -4.80 25.02
N CYS A 252 -3.31 -3.82 24.38
CA CYS A 252 -2.93 -2.58 25.04
C CYS A 252 -4.17 -1.80 25.48
N VAL A 253 -5.18 -1.69 24.64
CA VAL A 253 -6.45 -1.02 24.94
C VAL A 253 -7.20 -1.74 26.06
N GLU A 254 -7.24 -3.07 26.05
CA GLU A 254 -7.82 -3.86 27.15
C GLU A 254 -7.16 -3.56 28.49
N HIS A 255 -5.83 -3.49 28.54
CA HIS A 255 -5.09 -3.14 29.78
C HIS A 255 -5.37 -1.71 30.26
N ILE A 256 -5.62 -0.77 29.34
CA ILE A 256 -6.03 0.59 29.70
C ILE A 256 -7.44 0.58 30.29
N LEU A 257 -8.39 -0.12 29.66
CA LEU A 257 -9.79 -0.19 30.08
C LEU A 257 -9.96 -0.92 31.44
N GLU A 258 -9.12 -1.92 31.70
CA GLU A 258 -9.09 -2.65 32.98
C GLU A 258 -8.31 -1.92 34.10
N GLU A 259 -7.88 -0.69 33.84
CA GLU A 259 -7.09 0.13 34.76
C GLU A 259 -5.77 -0.54 35.22
N LYS A 260 -5.24 -1.45 34.41
CA LYS A 260 -3.94 -2.11 34.64
C LYS A 260 -2.78 -1.29 34.10
N LEU A 261 -2.97 -0.53 33.01
CA LEU A 261 -1.99 0.37 32.44
C LEU A 261 -2.37 1.81 32.72
N HIS A 262 -1.51 2.53 33.43
CA HIS A 262 -1.75 3.92 33.82
C HIS A 262 -0.98 4.91 32.95
N ALA A 263 -1.46 6.17 32.94
CA ALA A 263 -0.76 7.24 32.23
C ALA A 263 0.68 7.41 32.78
N GLY A 264 1.64 7.52 31.85
CA GLY A 264 3.06 7.56 32.18
C GLY A 264 3.74 6.18 32.24
N GLU A 265 3.03 5.10 31.98
CA GLU A 265 3.58 3.75 31.92
C GLU A 265 3.73 3.30 30.46
N THR A 266 4.57 2.29 30.24
CA THR A 266 4.86 1.70 28.92
C THR A 266 4.37 0.26 28.87
N PHE A 267 3.51 -0.03 27.90
CA PHE A 267 3.12 -1.38 27.52
C PHE A 267 4.22 -2.02 26.69
N ALA A 268 4.90 -3.01 27.24
CA ALA A 268 6.01 -3.69 26.58
C ALA A 268 5.60 -5.09 26.13
N VAL A 269 5.79 -5.37 24.86
CA VAL A 269 5.46 -6.64 24.20
C VAL A 269 6.74 -7.39 23.87
N SER A 270 6.88 -8.60 24.37
CA SER A 270 8.03 -9.49 24.12
C SER A 270 7.57 -10.88 23.70
N LEU A 271 8.47 -11.70 23.18
CA LEU A 271 8.20 -13.11 22.88
C LEU A 271 8.64 -13.97 24.07
N GLY A 272 7.71 -14.75 24.61
CA GLY A 272 7.97 -15.70 25.70
C GLY A 272 8.71 -16.95 25.20
N LYS A 273 9.24 -17.72 26.14
CA LYS A 273 9.94 -18.99 25.85
C LYS A 273 9.03 -20.03 25.20
N ASP A 274 7.74 -19.91 25.40
CA ASP A 274 6.71 -20.82 24.88
C ASP A 274 6.28 -20.44 23.45
N GLY A 275 6.89 -19.38 22.87
CA GLY A 275 6.57 -18.88 21.53
C GLY A 275 5.30 -18.02 21.48
N GLU A 276 4.75 -17.62 22.63
CA GLU A 276 3.61 -16.71 22.72
C GLU A 276 4.07 -15.29 23.10
N LEU A 277 3.23 -14.27 22.78
CA LEU A 277 3.51 -12.91 23.18
C LEU A 277 3.26 -12.72 24.69
N VAL A 278 4.20 -12.07 25.34
CA VAL A 278 4.13 -11.72 26.77
C VAL A 278 4.00 -10.20 26.88
N TYR A 279 3.01 -9.75 27.63
CA TYR A 279 2.72 -8.35 27.87
C TYR A 279 3.17 -7.97 29.27
N THR A 280 3.94 -6.90 29.39
CA THR A 280 4.45 -6.40 30.66
C THR A 280 4.29 -4.87 30.74
N ILE A 281 4.01 -4.37 31.94
CA ILE A 281 3.89 -2.94 32.17
C ILE A 281 5.19 -2.48 32.84
N GLN A 282 5.79 -1.44 32.27
CA GLN A 282 7.03 -0.84 32.74
C GLN A 282 6.78 0.63 33.07
N PRO A 283 7.38 1.16 34.18
CA PRO A 283 7.33 2.59 34.42
C PRO A 283 7.99 3.34 33.28
N SER A 284 7.43 4.50 32.88
CA SER A 284 8.01 5.32 31.84
C SER A 284 9.46 5.63 32.17
N ARG A 285 10.38 5.32 31.23
CA ARG A 285 11.72 5.90 31.26
C ARG A 285 11.60 7.36 30.83
N THR A 286 11.29 8.24 31.76
CA THR A 286 11.53 9.67 31.54
C THR A 286 13.00 9.83 31.18
N ALA A 287 13.25 10.34 30.01
CA ALA A 287 14.58 10.73 29.58
C ALA A 287 15.23 11.60 30.66
N ASP A 288 16.43 11.19 31.07
CA ASP A 288 17.44 11.98 31.77
C ASP A 288 17.01 12.84 32.96
N SER A 289 17.09 12.25 34.14
CA SER A 289 17.50 13.02 35.34
C SER A 289 19.02 13.23 35.26
N PRO A 290 19.53 14.47 35.33
CA PRO A 290 20.97 14.71 35.31
C PRO A 290 21.61 14.13 36.56
N THR A 291 22.65 13.35 36.34
CA THR A 291 23.53 12.74 37.32
C THR A 291 23.82 13.69 38.48
N GLN A 292 23.32 13.38 39.68
CA GLN A 292 23.78 14.02 40.91
C GLN A 292 25.27 13.71 41.07
N ALA A 293 26.08 14.72 40.83
CA ALA A 293 27.50 14.70 41.17
C ALA A 293 27.66 14.45 42.68
N LYS A 294 28.24 13.31 43.01
CA LYS A 294 28.68 13.01 44.40
C LYS A 294 29.63 14.10 44.85
N LYS A 295 29.19 14.95 45.81
CA LYS A 295 30.06 15.83 46.58
C LYS A 295 31.03 14.97 47.37
N ALA A 296 32.31 15.09 47.08
CA ALA A 296 33.40 14.56 47.90
C ALA A 296 33.45 15.32 49.25
N PRO A 297 33.80 14.63 50.34
CA PRO A 297 33.87 15.30 51.66
C PRO A 297 35.13 16.17 51.73
N ALA A 298 34.90 17.42 52.14
CA ALA A 298 35.98 18.39 52.41
C ALA A 298 36.81 17.96 53.63
N THR A 299 38.09 17.67 53.44
CA THR A 299 39.08 17.44 54.49
C THR A 299 39.49 18.81 55.08
N LEU A 300 39.10 19.09 56.29
CA LEU A 300 39.65 20.19 57.10
C LEU A 300 41.08 19.87 57.52
N LYS A 301 42.06 20.62 57.01
CA LYS A 301 43.41 20.68 57.56
C LYS A 301 43.49 21.80 58.55
N SER A 302 43.73 21.43 59.82
CA SER A 302 44.09 22.35 60.89
C SER A 302 45.48 22.97 60.61
N LYS A 303 45.61 24.28 60.73
CA LYS A 303 46.87 24.98 60.91
C LYS A 303 47.10 25.24 62.37
N LYS A 304 48.18 24.70 62.88
CA LYS A 304 48.88 25.17 64.09
C LYS A 304 49.96 26.20 63.71
N SER A 305 50.09 27.18 64.55
CA SER A 305 51.12 28.18 64.84
C SER A 305 51.02 29.40 63.93
#